data_011c34139ab80c5497ec98525cebfeff
#
_entry.id   011c34139ab80c5497ec98525cebfeff
#
_cell.length_a   1.000
_cell.length_b   1.000
_cell.length_c   1.000
_cell.angle_alpha   90.00
_cell.angle_beta   90.00
_cell.angle_gamma   90.00
#
_symmetry.space_group_name_H-M   'P 1'
#
loop_
_entity.id
_entity.type
_entity.pdbx_description
1 polymer ?
#
loop_
_entity_poly.entity_id
_entity_poly.type
_entity_poly.pdbx_seq_one_letter_code
_entity_poly.pdbx_strand_id
1 'polypeptide(L)'
;HDATGDVADSIVAAKSAFPGDVTDCYRELLEPVLAAFEAAGADVGFADAGAPALWEPLCYLRALDPAHDLVGPDGRKVAGNAQYRTREAVVQHGSLTFESDPEAHLAPFVDPPIGPGAFAERVGGVSESPGVDPDRSAFVDRLESALVEWAGAEAGAWTDAERERAAELCDRKYAADRWVEGRDDPT
;
A
#
# COMPACT_ATOMS: atom_id res chain seq x y z
N HIS A 1 7.78 8.16 -2.16
CA HIS A 1 8.95 7.29 -2.26
C HIS A 1 8.52 6.04 -3.02
N ASP A 2 8.77 6.04 -4.32
CA ASP A 2 8.61 4.82 -5.11
C ASP A 2 9.92 4.05 -5.03
N ALA A 3 10.01 3.13 -4.09
CA ALA A 3 10.96 2.06 -4.24
C ALA A 3 10.61 1.34 -5.56
N THR A 4 11.59 1.05 -6.37
CA THR A 4 11.43 0.46 -7.72
C THR A 4 10.70 -0.88 -7.72
N GLY A 5 10.43 -1.44 -6.56
CA GLY A 5 9.71 -2.69 -6.35
C GLY A 5 8.27 -2.57 -5.83
N ASP A 6 7.77 -1.36 -5.55
CA ASP A 6 6.44 -1.23 -4.95
C ASP A 6 5.32 -1.12 -5.99
N VAL A 7 4.13 -1.58 -5.57
CA VAL A 7 2.86 -1.35 -6.26
C VAL A 7 1.91 -0.69 -5.27
N ALA A 8 1.27 0.39 -5.66
CA ALA A 8 0.29 1.08 -4.84
C ALA A 8 -1.11 0.96 -5.45
N ASP A 9 -2.10 0.79 -4.58
CA ASP A 9 -3.50 0.80 -4.94
C ASP A 9 -4.30 1.79 -4.10
N SER A 10 -5.46 2.18 -4.60
CA SER A 10 -6.41 2.98 -3.83
C SER A 10 -7.84 2.68 -4.22
N ILE A 11 -8.69 2.52 -3.21
CA ILE A 11 -10.14 2.37 -3.37
C ILE A 11 -10.81 3.57 -2.69
N VAL A 12 -11.67 4.25 -3.42
CA VAL A 12 -12.51 5.33 -2.89
C VAL A 12 -13.97 4.92 -2.99
N ALA A 13 -14.66 4.86 -1.86
CA ALA A 13 -16.04 4.41 -1.82
C ALA A 13 -16.90 5.19 -0.83
N ALA A 14 -18.23 5.16 -1.01
CA ALA A 14 -19.15 5.71 -0.05
C ALA A 14 -19.07 4.91 1.26
N LYS A 15 -18.93 5.60 2.40
CA LYS A 15 -18.86 4.94 3.71
C LYS A 15 -20.10 4.08 4.03
N SER A 16 -21.24 4.44 3.48
CA SER A 16 -22.51 3.70 3.65
C SER A 16 -22.48 2.31 2.99
N ALA A 17 -21.55 2.05 2.08
CA ALA A 17 -21.36 0.72 1.49
C ALA A 17 -20.75 -0.28 2.49
N PHE A 18 -20.08 0.20 3.55
CA PHE A 18 -19.38 -0.60 4.54
C PHE A 18 -19.97 -0.35 5.95
N PRO A 19 -21.09 -1.00 6.29
CA PRO A 19 -21.82 -0.75 7.55
C PRO A 19 -21.12 -1.33 8.79
N GLY A 20 -20.13 -2.20 8.62
CA GLY A 20 -19.35 -2.81 9.68
C GLY A 20 -18.40 -1.84 10.40
N ASP A 21 -17.61 -2.37 11.30
CA ASP A 21 -16.57 -1.59 11.98
C ASP A 21 -15.36 -1.31 11.06
N VAL A 22 -14.31 -0.71 11.60
CA VAL A 22 -13.12 -0.36 10.81
C VAL A 22 -12.39 -1.61 10.31
N THR A 23 -12.33 -2.64 11.14
CA THR A 23 -11.67 -3.90 10.80
C THR A 23 -12.43 -4.64 9.69
N ASP A 24 -13.76 -4.69 9.79
CA ASP A 24 -14.62 -5.27 8.76
C ASP A 24 -14.41 -4.55 7.42
N CYS A 25 -14.37 -3.22 7.47
CA CYS A 25 -14.13 -2.41 6.27
C CYS A 25 -12.76 -2.68 5.65
N TYR A 26 -11.70 -2.84 6.44
CA TYR A 26 -10.39 -3.24 5.92
C TYR A 26 -10.45 -4.61 5.24
N ARG A 27 -11.09 -5.58 5.87
CA ARG A 27 -11.21 -6.94 5.34
C ARG A 27 -11.91 -6.95 3.98
N GLU A 28 -13.03 -6.24 3.88
CA GLU A 28 -13.82 -6.15 2.66
C GLU A 28 -13.06 -5.43 1.53
N LEU A 29 -12.42 -4.30 1.84
CA LEU A 29 -11.64 -3.54 0.85
C LEU A 29 -10.33 -4.22 0.43
N LEU A 30 -9.83 -5.21 1.19
CA LEU A 30 -8.65 -5.99 0.85
C LEU A 30 -8.96 -7.29 0.11
N GLU A 31 -10.24 -7.67 -0.05
CA GLU A 31 -10.63 -8.86 -0.83
C GLU A 31 -10.03 -8.86 -2.25
N PRO A 32 -10.12 -7.78 -3.06
CA PRO A 32 -9.55 -7.79 -4.39
C PRO A 32 -8.01 -7.86 -4.40
N VAL A 33 -7.36 -7.32 -3.38
CA VAL A 33 -5.90 -7.40 -3.22
C VAL A 33 -5.48 -8.84 -2.93
N LEU A 34 -6.19 -9.52 -2.02
CA LEU A 34 -5.94 -10.93 -1.73
C LEU A 34 -6.23 -11.83 -2.94
N ALA A 35 -7.29 -11.53 -3.70
CA ALA A 35 -7.60 -12.25 -4.95
C ALA A 35 -6.48 -12.08 -6.00
N ALA A 36 -5.86 -10.90 -6.09
CA ALA A 36 -4.73 -10.68 -6.98
C ALA A 36 -3.49 -11.48 -6.56
N PHE A 37 -3.20 -11.59 -5.25
CA PHE A 37 -2.13 -12.46 -4.74
C PHE A 37 -2.40 -13.92 -5.07
N GLU A 38 -3.61 -14.41 -4.81
CA GLU A 38 -4.01 -15.78 -5.14
C GLU A 38 -3.85 -16.06 -6.64
N ALA A 39 -4.32 -15.16 -7.51
CA ALA A 39 -4.18 -15.25 -8.97
C ALA A 39 -2.72 -15.22 -9.44
N ALA A 40 -1.83 -14.61 -8.66
CA ALA A 40 -0.39 -14.61 -8.91
C ALA A 40 0.30 -15.88 -8.36
N GLY A 41 -0.40 -16.72 -7.61
CA GLY A 41 0.15 -17.90 -6.93
C GLY A 41 0.90 -17.56 -5.63
N ALA A 42 0.73 -16.36 -5.09
CA ALA A 42 1.33 -15.95 -3.83
C ALA A 42 0.43 -16.34 -2.65
N ASP A 43 0.99 -17.04 -1.68
CA ASP A 43 0.32 -17.38 -0.41
C ASP A 43 0.47 -16.18 0.54
N VAL A 44 -0.51 -15.27 0.50
CA VAL A 44 -0.54 -14.03 1.28
C VAL A 44 -1.85 -13.94 2.03
N GLY A 45 -1.79 -13.57 3.30
CA GLY A 45 -2.96 -13.40 4.15
C GLY A 45 -2.79 -12.27 5.15
N PHE A 46 -3.84 -12.03 5.95
CA PHE A 46 -3.72 -11.13 7.10
C PHE A 46 -2.71 -11.66 8.11
N ALA A 47 -2.00 -10.76 8.77
CA ALA A 47 -1.11 -11.13 9.85
C ALA A 47 -1.90 -11.83 10.99
N ASP A 48 -1.39 -12.95 11.51
CA ASP A 48 -2.03 -13.68 12.62
C ASP A 48 -1.93 -12.95 13.94
N ALA A 49 -0.84 -12.19 14.13
CA ALA A 49 -0.56 -11.45 15.35
C ALA A 49 0.15 -10.14 15.06
N GLY A 50 -0.08 -9.16 15.95
CA GLY A 50 0.63 -7.89 15.89
C GLY A 50 2.10 -8.02 16.30
N ALA A 51 2.94 -7.13 15.76
CA ALA A 51 4.32 -6.99 16.20
C ALA A 51 4.68 -5.51 16.35
N PRO A 52 5.56 -5.15 17.30
CA PRO A 52 5.93 -3.76 17.53
C PRO A 52 6.67 -3.18 16.32
N ALA A 53 6.61 -1.85 16.21
CA ALA A 53 7.40 -1.14 15.22
C ALA A 53 8.90 -1.37 15.47
N LEU A 54 9.64 -1.54 14.38
CA LEU A 54 11.09 -1.49 14.41
C LEU A 54 11.58 -0.04 14.25
N TRP A 55 10.89 0.73 13.44
CA TRP A 55 11.19 2.14 13.22
C TRP A 55 9.99 2.89 12.63
N GLU A 56 9.41 3.82 13.39
CA GLU A 56 8.19 4.53 13.04
C GLU A 56 8.26 5.42 11.78
N PRO A 57 9.38 6.13 11.48
CA PRO A 57 9.46 6.97 10.30
C PRO A 57 9.28 6.25 8.97
N LEU A 58 9.63 4.96 8.90
CA LEU A 58 9.51 4.15 7.69
C LEU A 58 8.27 3.25 7.77
N CYS A 59 7.30 3.48 6.88
CA CYS A 59 5.98 2.82 6.90
C CYS A 59 6.05 1.28 6.89
N TYR A 60 7.03 0.72 6.20
CA TYR A 60 7.26 -0.74 6.15
C TYR A 60 7.65 -1.33 7.51
N LEU A 61 8.31 -0.55 8.35
CA LEU A 61 8.85 -0.96 9.67
C LEU A 61 7.97 -0.53 10.85
N ARG A 62 6.82 0.07 10.58
CA ARG A 62 5.81 0.35 11.61
C ARG A 62 5.27 -0.93 12.22
N ALA A 63 4.50 -0.79 13.28
CA ALA A 63 3.85 -1.92 13.92
C ALA A 63 3.09 -2.77 12.89
N LEU A 64 3.20 -4.09 13.01
CA LEU A 64 2.37 -5.00 12.23
C LEU A 64 1.00 -5.09 12.90
N ASP A 65 -0.06 -4.84 12.15
CA ASP A 65 -1.43 -4.86 12.64
C ASP A 65 -2.27 -5.90 11.87
N PRO A 66 -2.81 -6.94 12.58
CA PRO A 66 -3.63 -7.99 11.97
C PRO A 66 -4.91 -7.48 11.29
N ALA A 67 -5.33 -6.26 11.59
CA ALA A 67 -6.54 -5.69 10.98
C ALA A 67 -6.34 -5.32 9.51
N HIS A 68 -5.11 -4.96 9.11
CA HIS A 68 -4.89 -4.38 7.79
C HIS A 68 -3.52 -4.64 7.14
N ASP A 69 -2.61 -5.33 7.83
CA ASP A 69 -1.33 -5.71 7.24
C ASP A 69 -1.38 -7.12 6.69
N LEU A 70 -0.80 -7.30 5.51
CA LEU A 70 -0.71 -8.60 4.84
C LEU A 70 0.71 -9.14 4.91
N VAL A 71 0.80 -10.45 5.16
CA VAL A 71 2.07 -11.16 5.33
C VAL A 71 2.15 -12.36 4.40
N GLY A 72 3.36 -12.72 4.00
CA GLY A 72 3.65 -13.98 3.34
C GLY A 72 3.68 -15.17 4.32
N PRO A 73 3.89 -16.40 3.82
CA PRO A 73 3.89 -17.61 4.65
C PRO A 73 5.03 -17.65 5.68
N ASP A 74 6.06 -16.85 5.50
CA ASP A 74 7.18 -16.68 6.42
C ASP A 74 6.94 -15.60 7.49
N GLY A 75 5.75 -14.97 7.49
CA GLY A 75 5.36 -13.93 8.43
C GLY A 75 5.93 -12.54 8.12
N ARG A 76 6.68 -12.38 7.03
CA ARG A 76 7.18 -11.07 6.62
C ARG A 76 6.05 -10.25 5.97
N LYS A 77 6.02 -8.95 6.29
CA LYS A 77 5.06 -8.01 5.74
C LYS A 77 5.30 -7.82 4.24
N VAL A 78 4.26 -8.05 3.44
CA VAL A 78 4.27 -7.84 1.98
C VAL A 78 3.38 -6.69 1.56
N ALA A 79 2.40 -6.30 2.40
CA ALA A 79 1.57 -5.13 2.13
C ALA A 79 1.17 -4.43 3.43
N GLY A 80 1.15 -3.11 3.38
CA GLY A 80 0.63 -2.25 4.43
C GLY A 80 -0.49 -1.37 3.89
N ASN A 81 -1.53 -1.18 4.72
CA ASN A 81 -2.74 -0.49 4.31
C ASN A 81 -3.12 0.59 5.30
N ALA A 82 -3.73 1.65 4.81
CA ALA A 82 -4.24 2.74 5.62
C ALA A 82 -5.59 3.22 5.09
N GLN A 83 -6.46 3.68 5.99
CA GLN A 83 -7.74 4.29 5.63
C GLN A 83 -7.79 5.75 6.05
N TYR A 84 -8.23 6.61 5.14
CA TYR A 84 -8.71 7.94 5.47
C TYR A 84 -10.23 7.93 5.40
N ARG A 85 -10.88 8.31 6.49
CA ARG A 85 -12.34 8.22 6.64
C ARG A 85 -12.92 9.59 6.90
N THR A 86 -13.92 9.95 6.11
CA THR A 86 -14.76 11.12 6.33
C THR A 86 -16.15 10.71 6.84
N ARG A 87 -17.07 11.65 6.92
CA ARG A 87 -18.47 11.33 7.22
C ARG A 87 -19.11 10.50 6.08
N GLU A 88 -18.73 10.75 4.84
CA GLU A 88 -19.41 10.27 3.63
C GLU A 88 -18.64 9.23 2.86
N ALA A 89 -17.30 9.25 2.96
CA ALA A 89 -16.41 8.40 2.17
C ALA A 89 -15.32 7.73 3.00
N VAL A 90 -14.84 6.61 2.48
CA VAL A 90 -13.61 5.96 2.89
C VAL A 90 -12.66 5.93 1.69
N VAL A 91 -11.41 6.26 1.94
CA VAL A 91 -10.28 6.04 1.02
C VAL A 91 -9.41 5.00 1.68
N GLN A 92 -9.27 3.85 1.06
CA GLN A 92 -8.24 2.87 1.42
C GLN A 92 -7.08 3.06 0.46
N HIS A 93 -5.87 3.05 0.99
CA HIS A 93 -4.64 3.09 0.24
C HIS A 93 -3.72 1.98 0.73
N GLY A 94 -3.25 1.17 -0.21
CA GLY A 94 -2.31 0.09 0.01
C GLY A 94 -0.97 0.36 -0.66
N SER A 95 0.09 -0.18 -0.07
CA SER A 95 1.40 -0.31 -0.67
C SER A 95 1.85 -1.76 -0.54
N LEU A 96 2.10 -2.38 -1.69
CA LEU A 96 2.55 -3.76 -1.80
C LEU A 96 4.02 -3.75 -2.21
N THR A 97 4.85 -4.50 -1.49
CA THR A 97 6.24 -4.71 -1.86
C THR A 97 6.29 -5.86 -2.87
N PHE A 98 6.45 -5.55 -4.14
CA PHE A 98 6.58 -6.58 -5.17
C PHE A 98 7.97 -7.24 -5.10
N GLU A 99 9.01 -6.42 -5.03
CA GLU A 99 10.40 -6.84 -4.86
C GLU A 99 11.01 -6.10 -3.67
N SER A 100 11.55 -6.84 -2.70
CA SER A 100 12.17 -6.22 -1.53
C SER A 100 13.61 -5.86 -1.83
N ASP A 101 13.92 -4.57 -1.77
CA ASP A 101 15.29 -4.04 -1.80
C ASP A 101 15.56 -3.22 -0.54
N PRO A 102 16.07 -3.86 0.53
CA PRO A 102 16.34 -3.21 1.80
C PRO A 102 17.29 -2.00 1.71
N GLU A 103 18.27 -2.05 0.82
CA GLU A 103 19.22 -0.96 0.65
C GLU A 103 18.56 0.25 -0.01
N ALA A 104 17.80 0.04 -1.07
CA ALA A 104 17.05 1.10 -1.74
C ALA A 104 15.98 1.72 -0.82
N HIS A 105 15.30 0.91 0.01
CA HIS A 105 14.31 1.41 0.96
C HIS A 105 14.93 2.28 2.07
N LEU A 106 16.15 1.97 2.50
CA LEU A 106 16.84 2.71 3.55
C LEU A 106 17.67 3.91 3.03
N ALA A 107 18.06 3.90 1.75
CA ALA A 107 18.91 4.94 1.16
C ALA A 107 18.41 6.41 1.31
N PRO A 108 17.10 6.71 1.33
CA PRO A 108 16.62 8.08 1.53
C PRO A 108 16.84 8.64 2.94
N PHE A 109 17.24 7.82 3.90
CA PHE A 109 17.36 8.22 5.30
C PHE A 109 18.82 8.41 5.69
N VAL A 110 19.08 9.44 6.48
CA VAL A 110 20.41 9.69 7.06
C VAL A 110 20.53 8.87 8.35
N ASP A 111 21.55 8.03 8.44
CA ASP A 111 21.86 7.18 9.59
C ASP A 111 20.61 6.45 10.17
N PRO A 112 19.91 5.63 9.38
CA PRO A 112 18.77 4.89 9.89
C PRO A 112 19.24 3.93 11.01
N PRO A 113 18.49 3.82 12.12
CA PRO A 113 18.87 2.94 13.23
C PRO A 113 18.72 1.45 12.90
N ILE A 114 18.18 1.14 11.72
CA ILE A 114 17.89 -0.20 11.22
C ILE A 114 18.78 -0.48 10.01
N GLY A 115 19.48 -1.59 10.02
CA GLY A 115 20.27 -2.05 8.87
C GLY A 115 19.44 -2.90 7.89
N PRO A 116 19.97 -3.16 6.67
CA PRO A 116 19.30 -3.94 5.64
C PRO A 116 18.87 -5.34 6.10
N GLY A 117 19.64 -5.99 6.96
CA GLY A 117 19.29 -7.32 7.50
C GLY A 117 18.02 -7.30 8.33
N ALA A 118 17.88 -6.36 9.28
CA ALA A 118 16.69 -6.23 10.11
C ALA A 118 15.47 -5.79 9.28
N PHE A 119 15.67 -5.01 8.21
CA PHE A 119 14.60 -4.71 7.25
C PHE A 119 14.13 -5.98 6.55
N ALA A 120 15.04 -6.80 6.00
CA ALA A 120 14.73 -8.02 5.27
C ALA A 120 14.06 -9.10 6.14
N GLU A 121 14.32 -9.10 7.46
CA GLU A 121 13.61 -9.97 8.41
C GLU A 121 12.16 -9.55 8.64
N ARG A 122 11.82 -8.29 8.39
CA ARG A 122 10.46 -7.74 8.60
C ARG A 122 9.65 -7.66 7.31
N VAL A 123 10.27 -7.34 6.17
CA VAL A 123 9.61 -7.03 4.90
C VAL A 123 10.02 -8.04 3.85
N GLY A 124 9.03 -8.65 3.21
CA GLY A 124 9.19 -9.56 2.08
C GLY A 124 8.61 -8.97 0.81
N GLY A 125 9.07 -9.47 -0.33
CA GLY A 125 8.51 -9.15 -1.64
C GLY A 125 7.60 -10.26 -2.16
N VAL A 126 6.58 -9.89 -2.91
CA VAL A 126 5.66 -10.85 -3.56
C VAL A 126 6.41 -11.77 -4.52
N SER A 127 7.36 -11.22 -5.29
CA SER A 127 8.21 -11.96 -6.24
C SER A 127 9.12 -13.01 -5.59
N GLU A 128 9.32 -12.90 -4.26
CA GLU A 128 10.11 -13.86 -3.49
C GLU A 128 9.32 -15.14 -3.14
N SER A 129 7.99 -15.11 -3.32
CA SER A 129 7.13 -16.26 -3.03
C SER A 129 7.34 -17.37 -4.05
N PRO A 130 7.50 -18.64 -3.63
CA PRO A 130 7.70 -19.76 -4.55
C PRO A 130 6.55 -19.89 -5.56
N GLY A 131 6.88 -19.95 -6.84
CA GLY A 131 5.90 -20.16 -7.93
C GLY A 131 5.23 -18.89 -8.46
N VAL A 132 5.53 -17.72 -7.89
CA VAL A 132 5.07 -16.44 -8.41
C VAL A 132 5.89 -16.05 -9.65
N ASP A 133 5.17 -15.56 -10.68
CA ASP A 133 5.80 -14.95 -11.84
C ASP A 133 6.51 -13.65 -11.41
N PRO A 134 7.82 -13.51 -11.63
CA PRO A 134 8.58 -12.31 -11.24
C PRO A 134 8.28 -11.07 -12.11
N ASP A 135 7.34 -11.17 -13.06
CA ASP A 135 6.93 -10.02 -13.87
C ASP A 135 5.97 -9.12 -13.10
N ARG A 136 6.49 -7.96 -12.67
CA ARG A 136 5.72 -6.94 -11.96
C ARG A 136 4.53 -6.44 -12.79
N SER A 137 4.67 -6.30 -14.11
CA SER A 137 3.57 -5.80 -14.93
C SER A 137 2.43 -6.81 -15.00
N ALA A 138 2.72 -8.09 -15.08
CA ALA A 138 1.72 -9.14 -15.02
C ALA A 138 0.99 -9.17 -13.66
N PHE A 139 1.68 -8.88 -12.57
CA PHE A 139 1.05 -8.73 -11.25
C PHE A 139 0.12 -7.51 -11.19
N VAL A 140 0.55 -6.36 -11.71
CA VAL A 140 -0.28 -5.15 -11.80
C VAL A 140 -1.55 -5.40 -12.61
N ASP A 141 -1.45 -6.08 -13.75
CA ASP A 141 -2.62 -6.44 -14.58
C ASP A 141 -3.62 -7.33 -13.82
N ARG A 142 -3.11 -8.27 -13.00
CA ARG A 142 -3.98 -9.10 -12.13
C ARG A 142 -4.66 -8.30 -11.04
N LEU A 143 -3.93 -7.39 -10.38
CA LEU A 143 -4.48 -6.51 -9.36
C LEU A 143 -5.56 -5.58 -9.94
N GLU A 144 -5.29 -4.97 -11.09
CA GLU A 144 -6.27 -4.14 -11.79
C GLU A 144 -7.52 -4.94 -12.16
N SER A 145 -7.35 -6.14 -12.71
CA SER A 145 -8.47 -7.04 -13.05
C SER A 145 -9.29 -7.41 -11.82
N ALA A 146 -8.65 -7.76 -10.72
CA ALA A 146 -9.34 -8.11 -9.48
C ALA A 146 -10.10 -6.92 -8.87
N LEU A 147 -9.52 -5.72 -8.90
CA LEU A 147 -10.17 -4.50 -8.45
C LEU A 147 -11.41 -4.16 -9.30
N VAL A 148 -11.29 -4.25 -10.62
CA VAL A 148 -12.39 -4.00 -11.57
C VAL A 148 -13.53 -4.99 -11.37
N GLU A 149 -13.21 -6.28 -11.25
CA GLU A 149 -14.21 -7.34 -11.03
C GLU A 149 -14.93 -7.16 -9.69
N TRP A 150 -14.19 -6.98 -8.62
CA TRP A 150 -14.74 -6.77 -7.28
C TRP A 150 -15.66 -5.55 -7.20
N ALA A 151 -15.24 -4.44 -7.80
CA ALA A 151 -16.02 -3.20 -7.80
C ALA A 151 -17.20 -3.21 -8.81
N GLY A 152 -17.26 -4.18 -9.72
CA GLY A 152 -18.17 -4.13 -10.86
C GLY A 152 -17.95 -2.86 -11.71
N ALA A 153 -16.70 -2.42 -11.82
CA ALA A 153 -16.33 -1.15 -12.42
C ALA A 153 -15.98 -1.31 -13.90
N GLU A 154 -15.91 -0.17 -14.58
CA GLU A 154 -15.38 -0.07 -15.94
C GLU A 154 -14.03 0.65 -15.92
N ALA A 155 -13.15 0.31 -16.86
CA ALA A 155 -11.87 1.00 -17.00
C ALA A 155 -12.12 2.48 -17.35
N GLY A 156 -11.45 3.37 -16.63
CA GLY A 156 -11.57 4.82 -16.79
C GLY A 156 -10.21 5.48 -17.03
N ALA A 157 -10.24 6.77 -17.28
CA ALA A 157 -9.05 7.58 -17.38
C ALA A 157 -9.26 8.94 -16.71
N TRP A 158 -8.18 9.51 -16.20
CA TRP A 158 -8.20 10.87 -15.66
C TRP A 158 -8.57 11.88 -16.75
N THR A 159 -9.53 12.73 -16.48
CA THR A 159 -9.87 13.87 -17.34
C THR A 159 -8.77 14.93 -17.31
N ASP A 160 -8.71 15.79 -18.31
CA ASP A 160 -7.75 16.91 -18.33
C ASP A 160 -7.97 17.84 -17.14
N ALA A 161 -9.20 18.11 -16.74
CA ALA A 161 -9.53 18.92 -15.57
C ALA A 161 -9.00 18.31 -14.25
N GLU A 162 -9.06 16.99 -14.11
CA GLU A 162 -8.49 16.28 -12.93
C GLU A 162 -6.97 16.35 -12.94
N ARG A 163 -6.32 16.20 -14.09
CA ARG A 163 -4.86 16.36 -14.23
C ARG A 163 -4.41 17.78 -13.93
N GLU A 164 -5.11 18.79 -14.45
CA GLU A 164 -4.85 20.20 -14.14
C GLU A 164 -4.99 20.47 -12.64
N ARG A 165 -6.05 19.94 -12.02
CA ARG A 165 -6.25 20.07 -10.58
C ARG A 165 -5.16 19.40 -9.76
N ALA A 166 -4.68 18.23 -10.18
CA ALA A 166 -3.56 17.54 -9.54
C ALA A 166 -2.26 18.36 -9.65
N ALA A 167 -1.98 18.95 -10.82
CA ALA A 167 -0.84 19.83 -11.03
C ALA A 167 -0.89 21.08 -10.13
N GLU A 168 -2.05 21.77 -10.06
CA GLU A 168 -2.24 22.89 -9.15
C GLU A 168 -2.00 22.52 -7.67
N LEU A 169 -2.47 21.34 -7.24
CA LEU A 169 -2.25 20.87 -5.88
C LEU A 169 -0.78 20.53 -5.63
N CYS A 170 -0.10 19.97 -6.63
CA CYS A 170 1.33 19.73 -6.56
C CYS A 170 2.08 21.04 -6.31
N ASP A 171 1.87 22.06 -7.14
CA ASP A 171 2.58 23.33 -7.04
C ASP A 171 2.26 24.10 -5.76
N ARG A 172 0.99 24.13 -5.37
CA ARG A 172 0.55 24.92 -4.21
C ARG A 172 0.87 24.30 -2.86
N LYS A 173 0.90 22.95 -2.81
CA LYS A 173 1.02 22.21 -1.56
C LYS A 173 2.22 21.28 -1.58
N TYR A 174 2.18 20.21 -2.37
CA TYR A 174 3.08 19.09 -2.21
C TYR A 174 4.54 19.38 -2.62
N ALA A 175 4.78 20.34 -3.54
CA ALA A 175 6.11 20.80 -3.91
C ALA A 175 6.54 22.09 -3.16
N ALA A 176 5.68 22.67 -2.34
CA ALA A 176 5.99 23.91 -1.62
C ALA A 176 6.88 23.62 -0.39
N ASP A 177 7.94 24.43 -0.19
CA ASP A 177 8.90 24.30 0.92
C ASP A 177 8.21 24.20 2.29
N ARG A 178 7.16 24.99 2.52
CA ARG A 178 6.39 24.97 3.77
C ARG A 178 5.74 23.61 4.06
N TRP A 179 5.37 22.85 3.01
CA TRP A 179 4.88 21.49 3.17
C TRP A 179 6.03 20.49 3.31
N VAL A 180 7.01 20.59 2.42
CA VAL A 180 8.13 19.61 2.35
C VAL A 180 9.01 19.72 3.61
N GLU A 181 9.34 20.95 4.03
CA GLU A 181 10.23 21.19 5.17
C GLU A 181 9.47 21.41 6.48
N GLY A 182 8.38 22.20 6.45
CA GLY A 182 7.61 22.61 7.63
C GLY A 182 6.44 21.69 7.97
N ARG A 183 5.97 20.88 7.03
CA ARG A 183 4.71 20.10 7.11
C ARG A 183 3.48 20.98 7.39
N ASP A 184 3.54 22.25 7.04
CA ASP A 184 2.43 23.17 7.18
C ASP A 184 1.47 23.00 5.99
N ASP A 185 0.21 22.66 6.25
CA ASP A 185 -0.80 22.54 5.19
C ASP A 185 -1.20 23.95 4.68
N PRO A 186 -0.91 24.28 3.42
CA PRO A 186 -1.21 25.59 2.86
C PRO A 186 -2.66 25.75 2.37
N THR A 187 -3.53 24.75 2.56
CA THR A 187 -4.94 24.79 2.09
C THR A 187 -5.91 25.17 3.17
#